data_372d5cf9c21869c4ebf13c7ae197018f
#
_entry.id   372d5cf9c21869c4ebf13c7ae197018f
#
_cell.length_a   1.000
_cell.length_b   1.000
_cell.length_c   1.000
_cell.angle_alpha   90.00
_cell.angle_beta   90.00
_cell.angle_gamma   90.00
#
_symmetry.space_group_name_H-M   'P 1'
#
loop_
_entity.id
_entity.type
_entity.pdbx_description
1 polymer ?
#
loop_
_entity_poly.entity_id
_entity_poly.type
_entity_poly.pdbx_seq_one_letter_code
_entity_poly.pdbx_strand_id
1 'polypeptide(L)'
;MRKLIFIAVAAFALVAITATAFAAKSIKVGDDYYVRSAGVPKVTVSKGTTVKWRFVGDSPHSATVLKGPAKFTSGVRSSGTYSKKMKKRGTYTIYCTIHGASNQKMKLVVK
;
A
#
# COMPACT_ATOMS: atom_id res chain seq x y z
N MET A 1 18.67 49.92 13.54
CA MET A 1 18.36 49.44 13.61
C MET A 1 18.08 48.37 13.39
N ARG A 2 18.29 47.82 13.42
CA ARG A 2 18.13 47.11 13.34
C ARG A 2 17.55 46.19 13.14
N LYS A 3 17.28 45.57 13.17
CA LYS A 3 16.63 44.88 13.16
C LYS A 3 16.32 44.18 12.29
N LEU A 4 16.09 43.80 11.95
CA LEU A 4 15.68 43.32 11.20
C LEU A 4 15.93 42.21 10.76
N ILE A 5 16.21 41.76 10.67
CA ILE A 5 16.71 40.86 10.41
C ILE A 5 16.15 39.63 10.49
N PHE A 6 15.98 39.25 11.25
CA PHE A 6 15.40 38.21 11.55
C PHE A 6 14.60 37.60 10.78
N ILE A 7 14.06 38.06 10.46
CA ILE A 7 13.21 37.78 9.65
C ILE A 7 13.45 36.73 8.81
N ALA A 8 14.32 36.82 8.17
CA ALA A 8 14.57 35.91 7.19
C ALA A 8 14.42 34.56 7.68
N VAL A 9 14.80 34.42 8.71
CA VAL A 9 14.60 33.26 9.24
C VAL A 9 13.50 32.53 8.89
N ALA A 10 12.59 33.02 9.18
CA ALA A 10 11.39 32.44 8.98
C ALA A 10 11.42 31.69 7.77
N ALA A 11 11.73 32.28 6.87
CA ALA A 11 11.68 31.70 5.67
C ALA A 11 12.11 30.34 5.66
N PHE A 12 13.18 30.14 6.01
CA PHE A 12 13.56 28.90 5.84
C PHE A 12 12.99 27.88 6.51
N ALA A 13 12.48 28.21 7.42
CA ALA A 13 11.88 27.27 8.22
C ALA A 13 11.10 26.44 7.35
N LEU A 14 10.41 27.02 6.53
CA LEU A 14 9.54 26.34 5.83
C LEU A 14 10.05 25.35 5.05
N VAL A 15 10.96 25.53 4.61
CA VAL A 15 11.46 24.63 3.83
C VAL A 15 11.37 23.28 4.33
N ALA A 16 11.80 23.12 5.42
CA ALA A 16 11.82 21.85 5.96
C ALA A 16 10.61 21.14 5.69
N ILE A 17 9.63 21.79 5.72
CA ILE A 17 8.47 21.20 5.56
C ILE A 17 8.32 20.43 4.45
N THR A 18 8.85 20.75 3.50
CA THR A 18 8.61 20.05 2.34
C THR A 18 9.01 18.67 2.41
N ALA A 19 9.46 18.26 3.47
CA ALA A 19 9.81 16.91 3.54
C ALA A 19 8.62 16.14 3.07
N THR A 20 8.79 15.31 2.15
CA THR A 20 7.73 14.60 1.65
C THR A 20 7.50 13.36 2.36
N ALA A 21 6.36 13.08 2.67
CA ALA A 21 6.01 11.83 3.28
C ALA A 21 5.34 11.01 2.22
N PHE A 22 5.73 9.79 2.05
CA PHE A 22 5.03 8.93 1.13
C PHE A 22 3.78 8.43 1.82
N ALA A 23 2.71 8.43 1.09
CA ALA A 23 1.45 7.96 1.63
C ALA A 23 1.51 6.47 1.89
N ALA A 24 0.63 6.01 2.71
CA ALA A 24 0.43 4.60 2.94
C ALA A 24 -1.00 4.27 2.53
N LYS A 25 -1.21 3.09 2.03
CA LYS A 25 -2.53 2.62 1.65
C LYS A 25 -2.81 1.31 2.36
N SER A 26 -3.90 1.27 3.12
CA SER A 26 -4.29 0.05 3.83
C SER A 26 -5.34 -0.73 3.07
N ILE A 27 -5.16 -2.03 3.00
CA ILE A 27 -6.08 -2.94 2.36
C ILE A 27 -6.44 -4.00 3.38
N LYS A 28 -7.71 -4.21 3.63
CA LYS A 28 -8.14 -5.26 4.53
C LYS A 28 -8.15 -6.58 3.79
N VAL A 29 -7.62 -7.59 4.43
CA VAL A 29 -7.69 -8.94 3.92
C VAL A 29 -8.59 -9.71 4.87
N GLY A 30 -9.79 -9.94 4.46
CA GLY A 30 -10.75 -10.69 5.27
C GLY A 30 -11.07 -11.99 4.58
N ASP A 31 -12.03 -12.71 5.12
CA ASP A 31 -12.43 -13.97 4.54
C ASP A 31 -13.10 -13.70 3.20
N ASP A 32 -12.55 -14.28 2.16
CA ASP A 32 -13.05 -14.15 0.80
C ASP A 32 -12.95 -12.76 0.18
N TYR A 33 -12.15 -11.84 0.73
CA TYR A 33 -11.99 -10.54 0.11
C TYR A 33 -10.69 -9.84 0.52
N TYR A 34 -10.16 -8.99 -0.35
CA TYR A 34 -9.11 -8.07 0.01
C TYR A 34 -9.69 -6.71 0.37
N VAL A 35 -10.69 -6.28 -0.38
CA VAL A 35 -11.38 -5.06 -0.09
C VAL A 35 -12.83 -5.40 -0.23
N ARG A 36 -13.66 -4.93 0.68
CA ARG A 36 -15.06 -5.27 0.62
C ARG A 36 -15.71 -4.50 -0.51
N SER A 37 -15.95 -5.14 -1.60
CA SER A 37 -16.63 -4.54 -2.73
C SER A 37 -17.07 -5.64 -3.69
N ALA A 38 -17.95 -5.31 -4.60
CA ALA A 38 -18.40 -6.26 -5.59
C ALA A 38 -17.33 -6.38 -6.68
N GLY A 39 -17.24 -7.51 -7.29
CA GLY A 39 -16.31 -7.73 -8.38
C GLY A 39 -14.87 -7.85 -7.91
N VAL A 40 -13.95 -7.59 -8.79
CA VAL A 40 -12.54 -7.65 -8.46
C VAL A 40 -12.09 -6.26 -7.99
N PRO A 41 -11.71 -6.14 -6.74
CA PRO A 41 -11.31 -4.84 -6.22
C PRO A 41 -10.09 -4.30 -6.94
N LYS A 42 -10.06 -3.00 -7.13
CA LYS A 42 -8.93 -2.34 -7.76
C LYS A 42 -8.49 -1.18 -6.88
N VAL A 43 -7.24 -1.14 -6.55
CA VAL A 43 -6.66 -0.08 -5.74
C VAL A 43 -5.55 0.57 -6.56
N THR A 44 -5.55 1.89 -6.63
CA THR A 44 -4.53 2.62 -7.37
C THR A 44 -3.71 3.45 -6.40
N VAL A 45 -2.41 3.36 -6.52
CA VAL A 45 -1.49 4.12 -5.66
C VAL A 45 -0.37 4.71 -6.51
N SER A 46 0.33 5.69 -5.96
CA SER A 46 1.49 6.27 -6.64
C SER A 46 2.73 5.43 -6.35
N LYS A 47 3.67 5.43 -7.27
CA LYS A 47 4.95 4.79 -7.05
C LYS A 47 5.58 5.37 -5.78
N GLY A 48 6.11 4.52 -4.96
CA GLY A 48 6.69 4.91 -3.67
C GLY A 48 5.75 4.75 -2.49
N THR A 49 4.48 4.48 -2.75
CA THR A 49 3.52 4.26 -1.69
C THR A 49 3.81 2.93 -1.00
N THR A 50 3.69 2.92 0.31
CA THR A 50 3.74 1.67 1.06
C THR A 50 2.32 1.13 1.19
N VAL A 51 2.11 -0.05 0.66
CA VAL A 51 0.81 -0.70 0.75
C VAL A 51 0.85 -1.66 1.93
N LYS A 52 -0.18 -1.62 2.75
CA LYS A 52 -0.28 -2.43 3.96
C LYS A 52 -1.49 -3.33 3.86
N TRP A 53 -1.27 -4.62 3.84
CA TRP A 53 -2.35 -5.59 3.86
C TRP A 53 -2.57 -6.01 5.31
N ARG A 54 -3.76 -5.70 5.83
CA ARG A 54 -4.11 -6.02 7.21
C ARG A 54 -5.00 -7.25 7.23
N PHE A 55 -4.54 -8.27 7.89
CA PHE A 55 -5.24 -9.55 7.92
C PHE A 55 -6.23 -9.56 9.07
N VAL A 56 -7.51 -9.46 8.74
CA VAL A 56 -8.59 -9.31 9.72
C VAL A 56 -9.64 -10.41 9.66
N GLY A 57 -9.45 -11.39 8.81
CA GLY A 57 -10.42 -12.50 8.74
C GLY A 57 -10.16 -13.55 9.80
N ASP A 58 -11.00 -14.55 9.84
CA ASP A 58 -10.87 -15.65 10.78
C ASP A 58 -10.00 -16.77 10.22
N SER A 59 -9.83 -16.83 8.92
CA SER A 59 -9.05 -17.86 8.26
C SER A 59 -7.69 -17.33 7.85
N PRO A 60 -6.71 -18.19 7.59
CA PRO A 60 -5.43 -17.75 7.06
C PRO A 60 -5.58 -17.26 5.62
N HIS A 61 -4.82 -16.26 5.28
CA HIS A 61 -4.80 -15.69 3.94
C HIS A 61 -3.39 -15.28 3.55
N SER A 62 -3.18 -14.88 2.29
CA SER A 62 -1.94 -14.29 1.86
C SER A 62 -2.20 -13.16 0.88
N ALA A 63 -1.22 -12.30 0.70
CA ALA A 63 -1.21 -11.31 -0.35
C ALA A 63 0.00 -11.64 -1.23
N THR A 64 -0.25 -12.26 -2.35
CA THR A 64 0.80 -12.81 -3.21
C THR A 64 0.61 -12.33 -4.63
N VAL A 65 1.68 -11.93 -5.28
CA VAL A 65 1.60 -11.49 -6.66
C VAL A 65 1.46 -12.69 -7.58
N LEU A 66 0.37 -12.71 -8.32
CA LEU A 66 0.17 -13.72 -9.36
C LEU A 66 0.82 -13.23 -10.65
N LYS A 67 0.57 -11.97 -11.01
CA LYS A 67 1.15 -11.37 -12.20
C LYS A 67 1.51 -9.93 -11.88
N GLY A 68 2.60 -9.46 -12.38
CA GLY A 68 3.00 -8.07 -12.21
C GLY A 68 4.46 -7.84 -12.49
N PRO A 69 4.89 -6.59 -12.47
CA PRO A 69 6.28 -6.23 -12.77
C PRO A 69 7.29 -6.67 -11.69
N ALA A 70 6.81 -7.04 -10.54
CA ALA A 70 7.67 -7.55 -9.48
C ALA A 70 6.89 -8.59 -8.69
N LYS A 71 7.58 -9.49 -8.03
CA LYS A 71 6.94 -10.56 -7.27
C LYS A 71 7.19 -10.36 -5.79
N PHE A 72 6.18 -10.62 -5.00
CA PHE A 72 6.30 -10.64 -3.54
C PHE A 72 5.18 -11.47 -2.94
N THR A 73 5.31 -11.83 -1.71
CA THR A 73 4.27 -12.53 -0.97
C THR A 73 4.37 -12.18 0.50
N SER A 74 3.23 -12.08 1.14
CA SER A 74 3.18 -11.90 2.58
C SER A 74 3.43 -13.21 3.30
N GLY A 75 3.37 -14.34 2.58
CA GLY A 75 3.25 -15.63 3.22
C GLY A 75 1.85 -15.78 3.80
N VAL A 76 1.53 -16.96 4.27
CA VAL A 76 0.22 -17.21 4.85
C VAL A 76 0.17 -16.67 6.25
N ARG A 77 -0.85 -15.90 6.56
CA ARG A 77 -1.01 -15.25 7.87
C ARG A 77 -2.45 -15.28 8.32
N SER A 78 -2.64 -15.35 9.62
CA SER A 78 -3.97 -15.25 10.22
C SER A 78 -4.22 -13.89 10.85
N SER A 79 -3.17 -13.09 11.01
CA SER A 79 -3.30 -11.77 11.64
C SER A 79 -2.13 -10.89 11.27
N GLY A 80 -2.15 -9.68 11.73
CA GLY A 80 -1.05 -8.75 11.53
C GLY A 80 -1.13 -8.00 10.21
N THR A 81 -0.05 -7.38 9.86
CA THR A 81 0.03 -6.54 8.68
C THR A 81 1.29 -6.87 7.88
N TYR A 82 1.14 -6.98 6.58
CA TYR A 82 2.26 -7.09 5.67
C TYR A 82 2.39 -5.77 4.91
N SER A 83 3.56 -5.19 4.90
CA SER A 83 3.80 -3.91 4.24
C SER A 83 4.79 -4.08 3.11
N LYS A 84 4.52 -3.43 1.99
CA LYS A 84 5.43 -3.46 0.84
C LYS A 84 5.45 -2.10 0.17
N LYS A 85 6.63 -1.54 0.00
CA LYS A 85 6.78 -0.29 -0.72
C LYS A 85 6.77 -0.60 -2.21
N MET A 86 5.88 0.04 -2.94
CA MET A 86 5.69 -0.23 -4.36
C MET A 86 6.61 0.65 -5.19
N LYS A 87 7.71 0.08 -5.64
CA LYS A 87 8.75 0.81 -6.36
C LYS A 87 8.65 0.71 -7.86
N LYS A 88 7.89 -0.22 -8.37
CA LYS A 88 7.75 -0.39 -9.82
C LYS A 88 6.34 -0.13 -10.28
N ARG A 89 6.19 0.73 -11.27
CA ARG A 89 4.89 1.03 -11.86
C ARG A 89 4.37 -0.16 -12.63
N GLY A 90 3.09 -0.27 -12.67
CA GLY A 90 2.41 -1.30 -13.45
C GLY A 90 1.20 -1.83 -12.72
N THR A 91 0.60 -2.85 -13.28
CA THR A 91 -0.58 -3.49 -12.71
C THR A 91 -0.19 -4.84 -12.14
N TYR A 92 -0.55 -5.02 -10.89
CA TYR A 92 -0.28 -6.26 -10.19
C TYR A 92 -1.59 -6.97 -9.93
N THR A 93 -1.65 -8.27 -10.19
CA THR A 93 -2.77 -9.09 -9.74
C THR A 93 -2.29 -9.79 -8.48
N ILE A 94 -2.98 -9.52 -7.38
CA ILE A 94 -2.65 -10.05 -6.06
C ILE A 94 -3.74 -11.05 -5.70
N TYR A 95 -3.36 -12.17 -5.16
CA TYR A 95 -4.33 -13.20 -4.79
C TYR A 95 -3.96 -13.90 -3.49
N CYS A 96 -4.90 -14.64 -2.96
CA CYS A 96 -4.67 -15.46 -1.78
C CYS A 96 -4.35 -16.88 -2.24
N THR A 97 -3.20 -17.39 -1.84
CA THR A 97 -2.78 -18.72 -2.26
C THR A 97 -3.62 -19.83 -1.67
N ILE A 98 -4.28 -19.56 -0.55
CA ILE A 98 -5.14 -20.55 0.11
C ILE A 98 -6.45 -20.71 -0.64
N HIS A 99 -7.08 -19.59 -1.01
CA HIS A 99 -8.39 -19.62 -1.62
C HIS A 99 -8.37 -19.60 -3.15
N GLY A 100 -7.23 -19.28 -3.73
CA GLY A 100 -7.05 -19.26 -5.17
C GLY A 100 -7.53 -17.97 -5.83
N ALA A 101 -7.06 -17.75 -7.03
CA ALA A 101 -7.37 -16.52 -7.76
C ALA A 101 -8.82 -16.43 -8.20
N SER A 102 -9.55 -17.52 -8.18
CA SER A 102 -10.96 -17.48 -8.53
C SER A 102 -11.83 -16.94 -7.41
N ASN A 103 -11.36 -17.04 -6.19
CA ASN A 103 -12.15 -16.67 -5.02
C ASN A 103 -11.67 -15.42 -4.31
N GLN A 104 -10.38 -15.18 -4.32
CA GLN A 104 -9.85 -14.02 -3.60
C GLN A 104 -8.69 -13.40 -4.37
N LYS A 105 -8.97 -12.30 -5.05
CA LYS A 105 -7.94 -11.55 -5.77
C LYS A 105 -8.28 -10.08 -5.86
N MET A 106 -7.29 -9.28 -6.16
CA MET A 106 -7.46 -7.85 -6.38
C MET A 106 -6.47 -7.36 -7.42
N LYS A 107 -6.68 -6.18 -7.93
CA LYS A 107 -5.71 -5.52 -8.78
C LYS A 107 -5.12 -4.32 -8.05
N LEU A 108 -3.82 -4.19 -8.10
CA LEU A 108 -3.12 -3.04 -7.55
C LEU A 108 -2.42 -2.34 -8.70
N VAL A 109 -2.80 -1.10 -8.94
CA VAL A 109 -2.20 -0.30 -10.01
C VAL A 109 -1.26 0.70 -9.38
N VAL A 110 0.00 0.68 -9.80
CA VAL A 110 1.01 1.60 -9.31
C VAL A 110 1.34 2.56 -10.45
N LYS A 111 1.08 3.83 -10.24
CA LYS A 111 1.28 4.86 -11.27
C LYS A 111 2.53 5.67 -11.07
#